data_7ff719995985e64b870e28760c0e7d04
#
_entry.id   7ff719995985e64b870e28760c0e7d04
#
_cell.length_a   1.000
_cell.length_b   1.000
_cell.length_c   1.000
_cell.angle_alpha   90.00
_cell.angle_beta   90.00
_cell.angle_gamma   90.00
#
_symmetry.space_group_name_H-M   'P 1'
#
loop_
_entity.id
_entity.type
_entity.pdbx_description
1 polymer ?
#
loop_
_entity_poly.entity_id
_entity_poly.type
_entity_poly.pdbx_seq_one_letter_code
_entity_poly.pdbx_strand_id
1 'polypeptide(L)'
;MIINFLFKDHAAHIEIGGDFQEFLSDIMNLLPSFLDKDGYRQVTTFSHVSEKLMENIDKIVEKYKKRVIEVYKIRSLFKQYNQGEPFFIIPGAISKEELENLNSYLVTVNDPDPEESRKKLEELKSQISRSYRFIQQSGLVRVSIGEADKSKRVCRYCHKSTPEVTFKQIAHTISEALGNKTIITNTECDECNNRYGTGIEMDCANYHNFIRRFYNIRGKTPLKDGGTNFKIEHTTDGNIKIGITLTDAEISEFERDKKITGKLCFPLHVNQKFRPVNVYKALCKYVLGILDDDDMAPFQSTIDWMDGNLQISPLPKVAVLFPTNFHLNNPRISILIRTSEQEELPYSIGIVEFTDIAYCFIVPIQDDIVNYSDEELWNRIAKALPIYKPQIGWRLKDFSSDIQQDEIRSNLNFVQRSKQEDK
;
A
#
# COMPACT_ATOMS: atom_id res chain seq x y z
N MET A 1 -18.36 -3.21 -22.43
CA MET A 1 -17.79 -4.51 -21.99
C MET A 1 -16.58 -4.21 -21.10
N ILE A 2 -16.48 -4.90 -19.97
CA ILE A 2 -15.35 -4.77 -19.04
C ILE A 2 -14.47 -6.01 -19.18
N ILE A 3 -13.15 -5.84 -19.19
CA ILE A 3 -12.17 -6.94 -19.11
C ILE A 3 -11.23 -6.59 -17.97
N ASN A 4 -11.14 -7.49 -16.98
CA ASN A 4 -10.30 -7.31 -15.82
C ASN A 4 -9.01 -8.13 -15.96
N PHE A 5 -7.89 -7.50 -15.57
CA PHE A 5 -6.55 -8.10 -15.49
C PHE A 5 -6.13 -8.06 -14.04
N LEU A 6 -5.98 -9.22 -13.41
CA LEU A 6 -5.65 -9.33 -11.98
C LEU A 6 -4.27 -9.93 -11.81
N PHE A 7 -3.44 -9.26 -11.04
CA PHE A 7 -2.14 -9.73 -10.57
C PHE A 7 -2.13 -9.77 -9.04
N LYS A 8 -1.13 -10.36 -8.45
CA LYS A 8 -0.99 -10.51 -6.99
C LYS A 8 -1.15 -9.18 -6.22
N ASP A 9 -0.69 -8.08 -6.80
CA ASP A 9 -0.59 -6.75 -6.16
C ASP A 9 -1.30 -5.64 -6.94
N HIS A 10 -1.91 -5.98 -8.07
CA HIS A 10 -2.57 -5.00 -8.94
C HIS A 10 -3.74 -5.60 -9.72
N ALA A 11 -4.80 -4.81 -9.89
CA ALA A 11 -5.84 -5.08 -10.88
C ALA A 11 -6.03 -3.86 -11.78
N ALA A 12 -6.24 -4.12 -13.05
CA ALA A 12 -6.63 -3.12 -14.03
C ALA A 12 -7.85 -3.61 -14.78
N HIS A 13 -8.66 -2.69 -15.27
CA HIS A 13 -9.74 -3.03 -16.17
C HIS A 13 -9.72 -2.14 -17.40
N ILE A 14 -10.29 -2.66 -18.47
CA ILE A 14 -10.52 -1.92 -19.71
C ILE A 14 -12.02 -1.95 -19.98
N GLU A 15 -12.58 -0.77 -20.16
CA GLU A 15 -13.95 -0.60 -20.61
C GLU A 15 -14.00 -0.29 -22.10
N ILE A 16 -14.71 -1.10 -22.85
CA ILE A 16 -14.83 -0.95 -24.31
C ILE A 16 -16.29 -0.79 -24.67
N GLY A 17 -16.62 0.34 -25.31
CA GLY A 17 -17.94 0.62 -25.87
C GLY A 17 -18.07 0.09 -27.30
N GLY A 18 -19.26 -0.41 -27.71
CA GLY A 18 -19.54 -0.93 -29.04
C GLY A 18 -19.40 -2.44 -29.17
N ASP A 19 -19.42 -2.96 -30.42
CA ASP A 19 -19.25 -4.38 -30.72
C ASP A 19 -17.75 -4.72 -30.84
N PHE A 20 -17.24 -5.44 -29.84
CA PHE A 20 -15.83 -5.84 -29.75
C PHE A 20 -15.64 -7.33 -29.53
N GLN A 21 -16.53 -8.17 -30.08
CA GLN A 21 -16.40 -9.63 -29.96
C GLN A 21 -15.04 -10.13 -30.47
N GLU A 22 -14.56 -9.57 -31.59
CA GLU A 22 -13.23 -9.91 -32.14
C GLU A 22 -12.10 -9.55 -31.15
N PHE A 23 -12.15 -8.37 -30.55
CA PHE A 23 -11.16 -7.96 -29.56
C PHE A 23 -11.17 -8.84 -28.31
N LEU A 24 -12.37 -9.16 -27.80
CA LEU A 24 -12.50 -10.09 -26.68
C LEU A 24 -11.92 -11.47 -27.03
N SER A 25 -12.24 -11.98 -28.22
CA SER A 25 -11.69 -13.26 -28.69
C SER A 25 -10.15 -13.23 -28.74
N ASP A 26 -9.56 -12.16 -29.24
CA ASP A 26 -8.11 -12.02 -29.30
C ASP A 26 -7.48 -11.93 -27.91
N ILE A 27 -8.11 -11.20 -26.98
CA ILE A 27 -7.67 -11.16 -25.57
C ILE A 27 -7.78 -12.53 -24.90
N MET A 28 -8.89 -13.24 -25.10
CA MET A 28 -9.06 -14.58 -24.51
C MET A 28 -8.11 -15.61 -25.15
N ASN A 29 -7.65 -15.40 -26.39
CA ASN A 29 -6.62 -16.21 -27.03
C ASN A 29 -5.21 -16.02 -26.45
N LEU A 30 -5.00 -15.03 -25.57
CA LEU A 30 -3.77 -14.91 -24.76
C LEU A 30 -3.67 -16.01 -23.70
N LEU A 31 -4.79 -16.62 -23.34
CA LEU A 31 -4.90 -17.60 -22.26
C LEU A 31 -4.82 -19.04 -22.78
N PRO A 32 -4.34 -19.98 -21.96
CA PRO A 32 -4.37 -21.40 -22.28
C PRO A 32 -5.80 -21.89 -22.55
N SER A 33 -5.94 -22.79 -23.50
CA SER A 33 -7.23 -23.40 -23.81
C SER A 33 -7.09 -24.91 -23.97
N PHE A 34 -8.16 -25.65 -23.67
CA PHE A 34 -8.27 -27.10 -23.81
C PHE A 34 -9.63 -27.44 -24.40
N LEU A 35 -9.75 -28.64 -24.95
CA LEU A 35 -11.05 -29.18 -25.38
C LEU A 35 -11.67 -29.94 -24.21
N ASP A 36 -12.96 -29.67 -23.93
CA ASP A 36 -13.72 -30.43 -22.95
C ASP A 36 -14.12 -31.80 -23.50
N LYS A 37 -14.86 -32.57 -22.70
CA LYS A 37 -15.29 -33.93 -23.06
C LYS A 37 -16.22 -33.97 -24.27
N ASP A 38 -16.90 -32.87 -24.58
CA ASP A 38 -17.83 -32.71 -25.69
C ASP A 38 -17.19 -32.06 -26.93
N GLY A 39 -15.85 -31.79 -26.85
CA GLY A 39 -15.08 -31.21 -27.94
C GLY A 39 -15.18 -29.67 -28.03
N TYR A 40 -15.80 -29.01 -27.06
CA TYR A 40 -15.84 -27.55 -27.01
C TYR A 40 -14.55 -26.98 -26.45
N ARG A 41 -14.08 -25.89 -27.07
CA ARG A 41 -12.90 -25.18 -26.60
C ARG A 41 -13.23 -24.39 -25.32
N GLN A 42 -12.57 -24.77 -24.25
CA GLN A 42 -12.58 -24.06 -22.98
C GLN A 42 -11.31 -23.22 -22.85
N VAL A 43 -11.43 -22.01 -22.30
CA VAL A 43 -10.31 -21.10 -22.05
C VAL A 43 -10.19 -20.93 -20.53
N THR A 44 -8.97 -21.17 -20.01
CA THR A 44 -8.72 -20.85 -18.59
C THR A 44 -8.62 -19.35 -18.42
N THR A 45 -9.12 -18.82 -17.32
CA THR A 45 -8.96 -17.39 -16.99
C THR A 45 -7.59 -17.09 -16.37
N PHE A 46 -6.81 -18.12 -16.02
CA PHE A 46 -5.55 -18.08 -15.31
C PHE A 46 -4.38 -18.42 -16.23
N SER A 47 -3.26 -17.68 -16.10
CA SER A 47 -2.00 -17.96 -16.80
C SER A 47 -0.81 -17.31 -16.09
N HIS A 48 0.38 -17.42 -16.69
CA HIS A 48 1.61 -16.81 -16.22
C HIS A 48 2.22 -15.91 -17.30
N VAL A 49 2.87 -14.83 -16.88
CA VAL A 49 3.59 -13.92 -17.78
C VAL A 49 4.71 -14.69 -18.49
N SER A 50 4.79 -14.56 -19.80
CA SER A 50 5.83 -15.20 -20.62
C SER A 50 6.22 -14.32 -21.81
N GLU A 51 7.40 -14.55 -22.40
CA GLU A 51 7.84 -13.84 -23.60
C GLU A 51 6.82 -13.97 -24.74
N LYS A 52 6.33 -15.19 -24.98
CA LYS A 52 5.31 -15.45 -25.99
C LYS A 52 4.01 -14.68 -25.74
N LEU A 53 3.60 -14.54 -24.47
CA LEU A 53 2.46 -13.72 -24.10
C LEU A 53 2.71 -12.26 -24.46
N MET A 54 3.89 -11.72 -24.15
CA MET A 54 4.24 -10.33 -24.46
C MET A 54 4.27 -10.05 -25.96
N GLU A 55 4.81 -10.97 -26.77
CA GLU A 55 4.74 -10.88 -28.23
C GLU A 55 3.30 -10.84 -28.76
N ASN A 56 2.41 -11.67 -28.19
CA ASN A 56 1.01 -11.69 -28.57
C ASN A 56 0.27 -10.41 -28.14
N ILE A 57 0.58 -9.87 -26.95
CA ILE A 57 0.07 -8.57 -26.52
C ILE A 57 0.52 -7.48 -27.48
N ASP A 58 1.77 -7.46 -27.92
CA ASP A 58 2.27 -6.49 -28.87
C ASP A 58 1.51 -6.57 -30.23
N LYS A 59 1.19 -7.77 -30.70
CA LYS A 59 0.35 -7.96 -31.91
C LYS A 59 -1.06 -7.41 -31.72
N ILE A 60 -1.68 -7.63 -30.56
CA ILE A 60 -3.00 -7.08 -30.23
C ILE A 60 -2.94 -5.55 -30.19
N VAL A 61 -1.91 -4.98 -29.54
CA VAL A 61 -1.72 -3.52 -29.51
C VAL A 61 -1.64 -2.97 -30.93
N GLU A 62 -0.80 -3.56 -31.81
CA GLU A 62 -0.67 -3.11 -33.20
C GLU A 62 -2.00 -3.22 -33.97
N LYS A 63 -2.75 -4.30 -33.78
CA LYS A 63 -4.05 -4.52 -34.44
C LYS A 63 -5.11 -3.50 -34.03
N TYR A 64 -5.17 -3.13 -32.72
CA TYR A 64 -6.27 -2.36 -32.16
C TYR A 64 -5.94 -0.90 -31.80
N LYS A 65 -4.67 -0.47 -31.86
CA LYS A 65 -4.22 0.87 -31.41
C LYS A 65 -4.99 2.06 -31.99
N LYS A 66 -5.61 1.92 -33.18
CA LYS A 66 -6.42 2.97 -33.81
C LYS A 66 -7.90 2.94 -33.39
N ARG A 67 -8.38 1.85 -32.80
CA ARG A 67 -9.81 1.62 -32.45
C ARG A 67 -10.03 1.62 -30.94
N VAL A 68 -9.07 1.12 -30.17
CA VAL A 68 -9.12 0.95 -28.72
C VAL A 68 -7.91 1.64 -28.09
N ILE A 69 -8.09 2.86 -27.64
CA ILE A 69 -6.99 3.65 -27.04
C ILE A 69 -6.44 2.95 -25.79
N GLU A 70 -7.30 2.30 -25.02
CA GLU A 70 -6.96 1.58 -23.79
C GLU A 70 -6.04 0.38 -24.01
N VAL A 71 -5.87 -0.11 -25.26
CA VAL A 71 -5.02 -1.29 -25.53
C VAL A 71 -3.56 -1.06 -25.11
N TYR A 72 -3.08 0.18 -25.12
CA TYR A 72 -1.75 0.51 -24.61
C TYR A 72 -1.61 0.28 -23.09
N LYS A 73 -2.73 0.35 -22.36
CA LYS A 73 -2.73 0.07 -20.91
C LYS A 73 -2.39 -1.38 -20.64
N ILE A 74 -2.88 -2.31 -21.48
CA ILE A 74 -2.57 -3.75 -21.36
C ILE A 74 -1.06 -3.96 -21.44
N ARG A 75 -0.43 -3.44 -22.50
CA ARG A 75 1.02 -3.56 -22.70
C ARG A 75 1.81 -2.97 -21.51
N SER A 76 1.42 -1.77 -21.08
CA SER A 76 2.08 -1.10 -19.95
C SER A 76 1.90 -1.85 -18.63
N LEU A 77 0.76 -2.48 -18.43
CA LEU A 77 0.47 -3.31 -17.28
C LEU A 77 1.38 -4.54 -17.24
N PHE A 78 1.37 -5.35 -18.31
CA PHE A 78 2.15 -6.60 -18.33
C PHE A 78 3.67 -6.38 -18.29
N LYS A 79 4.17 -5.24 -18.80
CA LYS A 79 5.60 -4.88 -18.70
C LYS A 79 6.10 -4.63 -17.27
N GLN A 80 5.21 -4.48 -16.29
CA GLN A 80 5.58 -4.28 -14.89
C GLN A 80 5.88 -5.61 -14.17
N TYR A 81 5.57 -6.73 -14.79
CA TYR A 81 5.66 -8.06 -14.18
C TYR A 81 6.75 -8.92 -14.81
N ASN A 82 7.37 -9.75 -13.98
CA ASN A 82 8.43 -10.65 -14.38
C ASN A 82 7.85 -11.91 -15.06
N GLN A 83 8.69 -12.59 -15.82
CA GLN A 83 8.36 -13.89 -16.38
C GLN A 83 8.04 -14.89 -15.25
N GLY A 84 6.97 -15.66 -15.42
CA GLY A 84 6.46 -16.63 -14.45
C GLY A 84 5.49 -16.06 -13.43
N GLU A 85 5.23 -14.74 -13.41
CA GLU A 85 4.23 -14.19 -12.50
C GLU A 85 2.80 -14.57 -12.90
N PRO A 86 1.97 -15.05 -11.95
CA PRO A 86 0.61 -15.49 -12.21
C PRO A 86 -0.35 -14.31 -12.38
N PHE A 87 -1.35 -14.49 -13.23
CA PHE A 87 -2.40 -13.50 -13.44
C PHE A 87 -3.73 -14.15 -13.87
N PHE A 88 -4.81 -13.36 -13.74
CA PHE A 88 -6.12 -13.66 -14.33
C PHE A 88 -6.51 -12.63 -15.39
N ILE A 89 -7.21 -13.09 -16.43
CA ILE A 89 -8.00 -12.23 -17.33
C ILE A 89 -9.46 -12.67 -17.21
N ILE A 90 -10.33 -11.76 -16.77
CA ILE A 90 -11.74 -12.06 -16.49
C ILE A 90 -12.63 -11.07 -17.23
N PRO A 91 -13.41 -11.53 -18.21
CA PRO A 91 -14.42 -10.69 -18.85
C PRO A 91 -15.64 -10.53 -17.95
N GLY A 92 -16.23 -9.34 -17.94
CA GLY A 92 -17.40 -9.01 -17.15
C GLY A 92 -17.10 -8.31 -15.83
N ALA A 93 -18.16 -8.05 -15.06
CA ALA A 93 -18.04 -7.50 -13.72
C ALA A 93 -17.62 -8.60 -12.74
N ILE A 94 -16.79 -8.24 -11.77
CA ILE A 94 -16.32 -9.14 -10.70
C ILE A 94 -16.91 -8.61 -9.39
N SER A 95 -17.52 -9.48 -8.60
CA SER A 95 -17.96 -9.15 -7.25
C SER A 95 -16.77 -8.98 -6.31
N LYS A 96 -16.98 -8.28 -5.19
CA LYS A 96 -15.94 -8.10 -4.16
C LYS A 96 -15.44 -9.44 -3.61
N GLU A 97 -16.36 -10.37 -3.37
CA GLU A 97 -16.03 -11.71 -2.86
C GLU A 97 -15.19 -12.51 -3.86
N GLU A 98 -15.56 -12.49 -5.15
CA GLU A 98 -14.77 -13.14 -6.20
C GLU A 98 -13.37 -12.55 -6.32
N LEU A 99 -13.26 -11.21 -6.26
CA LEU A 99 -11.97 -10.53 -6.30
C LEU A 99 -11.07 -10.93 -5.11
N GLU A 100 -11.63 -11.02 -3.91
CA GLU A 100 -10.91 -11.46 -2.71
C GLU A 100 -10.44 -12.92 -2.82
N ASN A 101 -11.27 -13.80 -3.36
CA ASN A 101 -10.93 -15.20 -3.59
C ASN A 101 -9.82 -15.36 -4.63
N LEU A 102 -9.93 -14.66 -5.76
CA LEU A 102 -8.92 -14.67 -6.82
C LEU A 102 -7.58 -14.10 -6.33
N ASN A 103 -7.61 -13.03 -5.53
CA ASN A 103 -6.41 -12.47 -4.93
C ASN A 103 -5.77 -13.43 -3.93
N SER A 104 -6.57 -14.09 -3.08
CA SER A 104 -6.06 -15.13 -2.16
C SER A 104 -5.38 -16.27 -2.94
N TYR A 105 -5.94 -16.67 -4.07
CA TYR A 105 -5.31 -17.66 -4.96
C TYR A 105 -3.97 -17.15 -5.52
N LEU A 106 -3.92 -15.93 -6.08
CA LEU A 106 -2.71 -15.34 -6.66
C LEU A 106 -1.58 -15.16 -5.62
N VAL A 107 -1.95 -14.89 -4.36
CA VAL A 107 -0.97 -14.76 -3.26
C VAL A 107 -0.31 -16.09 -2.92
N THR A 108 -1.02 -17.20 -3.03
CA THR A 108 -0.57 -18.52 -2.51
C THR A 108 -0.17 -19.50 -3.61
N VAL A 109 -0.51 -19.27 -4.87
CA VAL A 109 -0.36 -20.24 -5.96
C VAL A 109 1.11 -20.66 -6.22
N ASN A 110 2.05 -19.78 -5.92
CA ASN A 110 3.49 -20.06 -6.08
C ASN A 110 4.17 -20.53 -4.78
N ASP A 111 3.41 -20.74 -3.70
CA ASP A 111 3.95 -21.29 -2.47
C ASP A 111 4.29 -22.77 -2.65
N PRO A 112 5.24 -23.32 -1.88
CA PRO A 112 5.60 -24.74 -1.95
C PRO A 112 4.42 -25.68 -1.71
N ASP A 113 3.47 -25.27 -0.86
CA ASP A 113 2.19 -25.93 -0.62
C ASP A 113 1.06 -24.86 -0.66
N PRO A 114 0.47 -24.61 -1.84
CA PRO A 114 -0.58 -23.59 -1.99
C PRO A 114 -1.86 -23.88 -1.21
N GLU A 115 -2.20 -25.15 -1.00
CA GLU A 115 -3.40 -25.55 -0.24
C GLU A 115 -3.23 -25.29 1.25
N GLU A 116 -2.08 -25.68 1.80
CA GLU A 116 -1.73 -25.39 3.20
C GLU A 116 -1.63 -23.89 3.44
N SER A 117 -1.06 -23.13 2.51
CA SER A 117 -0.97 -21.67 2.59
C SER A 117 -2.34 -21.02 2.59
N ARG A 118 -3.28 -21.48 1.74
CA ARG A 118 -4.68 -21.00 1.75
C ARG A 118 -5.38 -21.34 3.06
N LYS A 119 -5.21 -22.56 3.56
CA LYS A 119 -5.78 -22.97 4.84
C LYS A 119 -5.29 -22.08 5.99
N LYS A 120 -3.98 -21.81 6.06
CA LYS A 120 -3.41 -20.89 7.05
C LYS A 120 -3.95 -19.47 6.92
N LEU A 121 -4.17 -18.98 5.70
CA LEU A 121 -4.76 -17.67 5.44
C LEU A 121 -6.21 -17.60 5.94
N GLU A 122 -7.01 -18.65 5.72
CA GLU A 122 -8.39 -18.73 6.22
C GLU A 122 -8.46 -18.87 7.75
N GLU A 123 -7.57 -19.65 8.35
CA GLU A 123 -7.45 -19.73 9.81
C GLU A 123 -7.09 -18.37 10.42
N LEU A 124 -6.19 -17.61 9.79
CA LEU A 124 -5.82 -16.27 10.16
C LEU A 124 -7.01 -15.30 10.09
N LYS A 125 -7.74 -15.31 8.97
CA LYS A 125 -8.95 -14.51 8.82
C LYS A 125 -10.00 -14.85 9.88
N SER A 126 -10.21 -16.15 10.15
CA SER A 126 -11.13 -16.62 11.19
C SER A 126 -10.69 -16.17 12.59
N GLN A 127 -9.40 -16.20 12.90
CA GLN A 127 -8.87 -15.73 14.17
C GLN A 127 -9.12 -14.23 14.36
N ILE A 128 -8.86 -13.42 13.33
CA ILE A 128 -9.10 -11.97 13.37
C ILE A 128 -10.59 -11.69 13.56
N SER A 129 -11.47 -12.36 12.80
CA SER A 129 -12.91 -12.10 12.79
C SER A 129 -13.62 -12.41 14.11
N ARG A 130 -13.00 -13.17 15.03
CA ARG A 130 -13.53 -13.43 16.37
C ARG A 130 -13.58 -12.19 17.26
N SER A 131 -12.64 -11.25 17.05
CA SER A 131 -12.49 -10.07 17.90
C SER A 131 -12.67 -8.76 17.16
N TYR A 132 -12.45 -8.78 15.84
CA TYR A 132 -12.41 -7.58 15.02
C TYR A 132 -13.17 -7.76 13.71
N ARG A 133 -13.86 -6.72 13.28
CA ARG A 133 -14.28 -6.54 11.90
C ARG A 133 -13.09 -5.99 11.12
N PHE A 134 -12.74 -6.65 10.02
CA PHE A 134 -11.62 -6.29 9.15
C PHE A 134 -12.14 -5.55 7.92
N ILE A 135 -11.62 -4.35 7.68
CA ILE A 135 -11.91 -3.55 6.49
C ILE A 135 -10.59 -3.30 5.77
N GLN A 136 -10.53 -3.59 4.48
CA GLN A 136 -9.33 -3.42 3.66
C GLN A 136 -9.68 -2.78 2.32
N GLN A 137 -8.80 -1.88 1.87
CA GLN A 137 -8.76 -1.40 0.50
C GLN A 137 -7.34 -1.56 -0.04
N SER A 138 -7.27 -2.07 -1.26
CA SER A 138 -6.02 -2.16 -2.01
C SER A 138 -6.11 -1.29 -3.25
N GLY A 139 -4.98 -0.74 -3.67
CA GLY A 139 -4.89 0.05 -4.90
C GLY A 139 -5.11 -0.75 -6.20
N LEU A 140 -5.59 -1.99 -6.09
CA LEU A 140 -5.80 -2.89 -7.23
C LEU A 140 -6.93 -2.43 -8.16
N VAL A 141 -7.97 -1.84 -7.60
CA VAL A 141 -9.11 -1.30 -8.35
C VAL A 141 -9.37 0.13 -7.91
N ARG A 142 -9.81 1.00 -8.82
CA ARG A 142 -10.21 2.35 -8.43
C ARG A 142 -11.48 2.26 -7.58
N VAL A 143 -11.37 2.71 -6.34
CA VAL A 143 -12.43 2.73 -5.34
C VAL A 143 -12.71 4.17 -4.94
N SER A 144 -14.00 4.53 -4.89
CA SER A 144 -14.47 5.81 -4.37
C SER A 144 -15.33 5.55 -3.14
N ILE A 145 -14.86 6.00 -1.98
CA ILE A 145 -15.46 5.77 -0.68
C ILE A 145 -16.32 6.95 -0.28
N GLY A 146 -17.48 6.69 0.33
CA GLY A 146 -18.44 7.70 0.75
C GLY A 146 -19.41 8.13 -0.36
N GLU A 147 -20.29 9.09 -0.07
CA GLU A 147 -21.38 9.54 -0.92
C GLU A 147 -20.91 9.95 -2.33
N ALA A 148 -21.49 9.34 -3.35
CA ALA A 148 -21.16 9.59 -4.74
C ALA A 148 -21.73 10.94 -5.24
N ASP A 149 -22.97 11.28 -4.83
CA ASP A 149 -23.65 12.51 -5.20
C ASP A 149 -23.05 13.71 -4.47
N LYS A 150 -22.34 14.56 -5.21
CA LYS A 150 -21.66 15.75 -4.67
C LYS A 150 -22.60 16.69 -3.89
N SER A 151 -23.88 16.74 -4.24
CA SER A 151 -24.86 17.60 -3.58
C SER A 151 -25.26 17.13 -2.19
N LYS A 152 -25.02 15.85 -1.90
CA LYS A 152 -25.35 15.20 -0.62
C LYS A 152 -24.14 14.99 0.28
N ARG A 153 -22.95 15.31 -0.20
CA ARG A 153 -21.72 15.08 0.57
C ARG A 153 -21.66 15.93 1.82
N VAL A 154 -21.35 15.29 2.92
CA VAL A 154 -20.94 15.89 4.19
C VAL A 154 -19.49 15.51 4.42
N CYS A 155 -18.65 16.49 4.76
CA CYS A 155 -17.23 16.19 5.01
C CYS A 155 -17.08 15.37 6.28
N ARG A 156 -16.43 14.19 6.18
CA ARG A 156 -16.21 13.26 7.29
C ARG A 156 -15.32 13.81 8.41
N TYR A 157 -14.55 14.88 8.13
CA TYR A 157 -13.65 15.50 9.09
C TYR A 157 -14.21 16.78 9.73
N CYS A 158 -14.77 17.70 8.97
CA CYS A 158 -15.29 18.96 9.51
C CYS A 158 -16.82 19.03 9.57
N HIS A 159 -17.53 17.98 9.14
CA HIS A 159 -19.00 17.84 9.15
C HIS A 159 -19.77 18.91 8.38
N LYS A 160 -19.09 19.68 7.54
CA LYS A 160 -19.70 20.71 6.68
C LYS A 160 -20.11 20.15 5.33
N SER A 161 -21.11 20.77 4.72
CA SER A 161 -21.64 20.46 3.39
C SER A 161 -21.63 21.68 2.48
N THR A 162 -21.99 21.51 1.21
CA THR A 162 -22.20 22.64 0.29
C THR A 162 -23.39 23.49 0.77
N PRO A 163 -23.32 24.85 0.81
CA PRO A 163 -22.26 25.69 0.20
C PRO A 163 -21.10 26.08 1.12
N GLU A 164 -21.06 25.65 2.38
CA GLU A 164 -20.00 26.04 3.33
C GLU A 164 -18.62 25.53 2.89
N VAL A 165 -18.57 24.35 2.27
CA VAL A 165 -17.36 23.74 1.72
C VAL A 165 -17.59 23.21 0.30
N THR A 166 -16.52 22.90 -0.43
CA THR A 166 -16.60 22.32 -1.78
C THR A 166 -15.93 20.97 -1.86
N PHE A 167 -16.34 20.17 -2.86
CA PHE A 167 -15.82 18.81 -3.16
C PHE A 167 -15.38 18.75 -4.64
N LYS A 168 -14.57 19.70 -5.08
CA LYS A 168 -14.12 19.84 -6.48
C LYS A 168 -12.87 19.00 -6.73
N GLN A 169 -11.96 18.95 -5.75
CA GLN A 169 -10.73 18.20 -5.83
C GLN A 169 -10.98 16.70 -5.63
N ILE A 170 -10.12 15.89 -6.19
CA ILE A 170 -10.07 14.46 -5.87
C ILE A 170 -9.22 14.31 -4.61
N ALA A 171 -9.86 13.90 -3.52
CA ALA A 171 -9.17 13.57 -2.28
C ALA A 171 -8.73 12.10 -2.31
N HIS A 172 -7.44 11.86 -2.22
CA HIS A 172 -6.88 10.52 -2.16
C HIS A 172 -6.78 10.07 -0.69
N THR A 173 -7.26 8.87 -0.40
CA THR A 173 -7.22 8.30 0.96
C THR A 173 -5.82 8.26 1.53
N ILE A 174 -4.85 7.72 0.77
CA ILE A 174 -3.41 7.89 1.00
C ILE A 174 -2.89 8.94 0.04
N SER A 175 -1.94 9.73 0.47
CA SER A 175 -1.27 10.71 -0.37
C SER A 175 -0.70 10.08 -1.66
N GLU A 176 -0.90 10.72 -2.82
CA GLU A 176 -0.23 10.35 -4.07
C GLU A 176 1.30 10.29 -3.92
N ALA A 177 1.85 11.02 -2.97
CA ALA A 177 3.27 10.99 -2.66
C ALA A 177 3.74 9.62 -2.15
N LEU A 178 2.85 8.75 -1.68
CA LEU A 178 3.13 7.38 -1.28
C LEU A 178 2.65 6.33 -2.29
N GLY A 179 2.28 6.77 -3.51
CA GLY A 179 1.98 5.89 -4.63
C GLY A 179 0.48 5.63 -4.87
N ASN A 180 -0.42 6.16 -4.04
CA ASN A 180 -1.85 5.96 -4.25
C ASN A 180 -2.38 6.78 -5.43
N LYS A 181 -3.10 6.11 -6.34
CA LYS A 181 -3.79 6.74 -7.47
C LYS A 181 -5.24 6.29 -7.61
N THR A 182 -5.67 5.33 -6.82
CA THR A 182 -6.89 4.55 -7.04
C THR A 182 -7.89 4.62 -5.90
N ILE A 183 -7.44 4.76 -4.65
CA ILE A 183 -8.33 4.82 -3.48
C ILE A 183 -8.65 6.28 -3.20
N ILE A 184 -9.93 6.67 -3.40
CA ILE A 184 -10.42 8.03 -3.34
C ILE A 184 -11.47 8.14 -2.23
N THR A 185 -11.45 9.24 -1.48
CA THR A 185 -12.45 9.58 -0.48
C THR A 185 -13.35 10.68 -1.01
N ASN A 186 -14.60 10.37 -1.31
CA ASN A 186 -15.58 11.32 -1.84
C ASN A 186 -16.03 12.37 -0.82
N THR A 187 -16.05 12.01 0.45
CA THR A 187 -16.55 12.82 1.57
C THR A 187 -15.43 13.54 2.34
N GLU A 188 -14.34 13.86 1.68
CA GLU A 188 -13.32 14.81 2.17
C GLU A 188 -13.41 16.10 1.36
N CYS A 189 -13.71 17.22 2.03
CA CYS A 189 -13.86 18.52 1.36
C CYS A 189 -12.50 19.13 0.96
N ASP A 190 -12.52 20.07 0.02
CA ASP A 190 -11.32 20.71 -0.51
C ASP A 190 -10.46 21.38 0.58
N GLU A 191 -11.10 21.97 1.60
CA GLU A 191 -10.40 22.61 2.72
C GLU A 191 -9.66 21.59 3.61
N CYS A 192 -10.32 20.49 3.99
CA CYS A 192 -9.70 19.43 4.78
C CYS A 192 -8.60 18.74 3.99
N ASN A 193 -8.83 18.42 2.72
CA ASN A 193 -7.83 17.83 1.83
C ASN A 193 -6.58 18.71 1.70
N ASN A 194 -6.74 20.02 1.55
CA ASN A 194 -5.62 20.96 1.50
C ASN A 194 -4.89 21.05 2.85
N ARG A 195 -5.63 21.14 3.96
CA ARG A 195 -5.07 21.23 5.32
C ARG A 195 -4.22 20.01 5.66
N TYR A 196 -4.75 18.81 5.45
CA TYR A 196 -4.00 17.57 5.69
C TYR A 196 -2.86 17.39 4.70
N GLY A 197 -3.09 17.70 3.42
CA GLY A 197 -2.08 17.58 2.36
C GLY A 197 -0.86 18.47 2.57
N THR A 198 -1.03 19.69 3.11
CA THR A 198 0.07 20.62 3.41
C THR A 198 0.63 20.48 4.82
N GLY A 199 -0.05 19.76 5.70
CA GLY A 199 0.34 19.50 7.09
C GLY A 199 0.85 18.08 7.31
N ILE A 200 0.01 17.22 7.89
CA ILE A 200 0.39 15.88 8.35
C ILE A 200 0.86 14.97 7.22
N GLU A 201 0.24 15.04 6.04
CA GLU A 201 0.65 14.22 4.89
C GLU A 201 1.96 14.70 4.26
N MET A 202 2.23 16.02 4.30
CA MET A 202 3.52 16.56 3.87
C MET A 202 4.65 16.02 4.75
N ASP A 203 4.50 16.03 6.07
CA ASP A 203 5.48 15.51 7.01
C ASP A 203 5.68 14.00 6.82
N CYS A 204 4.61 13.26 6.59
CA CYS A 204 4.67 11.84 6.27
C CYS A 204 5.42 11.59 4.95
N ALA A 205 5.17 12.38 3.91
CA ALA A 205 5.87 12.28 2.63
C ALA A 205 7.36 12.63 2.75
N ASN A 206 7.69 13.64 3.58
CA ASN A 206 9.07 14.03 3.86
C ASN A 206 9.82 12.93 4.63
N TYR A 207 9.17 12.33 5.64
CA TYR A 207 9.72 11.20 6.39
C TYR A 207 10.06 10.01 5.48
N HIS A 208 9.26 9.77 4.45
CA HIS A 208 9.47 8.69 3.48
C HIS A 208 10.27 9.12 2.24
N ASN A 209 10.97 10.25 2.27
CA ASN A 209 11.65 10.81 1.09
C ASN A 209 12.62 9.81 0.43
N PHE A 210 13.42 9.07 1.24
CA PHE A 210 14.32 8.05 0.71
C PHE A 210 13.55 6.97 -0.06
N ILE A 211 12.51 6.38 0.53
CA ILE A 211 11.67 5.34 -0.08
C ILE A 211 11.05 5.85 -1.38
N ARG A 212 10.49 7.06 -1.35
CA ARG A 212 9.88 7.69 -2.53
C ARG A 212 10.87 7.86 -3.67
N ARG A 213 12.11 8.23 -3.38
CA ARG A 213 13.18 8.37 -4.36
C ARG A 213 13.68 7.02 -4.86
N PHE A 214 13.88 6.08 -3.95
CA PHE A 214 14.35 4.74 -4.28
C PHE A 214 13.41 4.03 -5.25
N TYR A 215 12.09 4.12 -5.02
CA TYR A 215 11.06 3.53 -5.89
C TYR A 215 10.50 4.49 -6.94
N ASN A 216 11.10 5.68 -7.12
CA ASN A 216 10.65 6.70 -8.07
C ASN A 216 9.16 7.03 -7.96
N ILE A 217 8.63 7.09 -6.73
CA ILE A 217 7.23 7.41 -6.46
C ILE A 217 7.01 8.89 -6.72
N ARG A 218 6.30 9.22 -7.80
CA ARG A 218 6.00 10.59 -8.21
C ARG A 218 4.63 10.99 -7.68
N GLY A 219 4.61 12.02 -6.83
CA GLY A 219 3.38 12.75 -6.47
C GLY A 219 3.15 13.94 -7.40
N LYS A 220 2.22 14.82 -7.03
CA LYS A 220 1.95 16.09 -7.75
C LYS A 220 3.18 17.00 -7.81
N THR A 221 4.02 16.97 -6.78
CA THR A 221 5.25 17.78 -6.70
C THR A 221 6.46 16.88 -6.99
N PRO A 222 7.39 17.33 -7.86
CA PRO A 222 8.63 16.61 -8.11
C PRO A 222 9.43 16.43 -6.83
N LEU A 223 10.13 15.30 -6.71
CA LEU A 223 11.07 15.04 -5.62
C LEU A 223 12.27 15.99 -5.76
N LYS A 224 12.50 16.83 -4.74
CA LYS A 224 13.65 17.72 -4.70
C LYS A 224 14.84 17.00 -4.09
N ASP A 225 16.03 17.21 -4.66
CA ASP A 225 17.30 16.63 -4.18
C ASP A 225 17.91 17.39 -2.97
N GLY A 226 17.12 18.23 -2.29
CA GLY A 226 17.65 19.14 -1.28
C GLY A 226 18.33 18.45 -0.09
N GLY A 227 19.63 18.68 0.10
CA GLY A 227 20.35 18.46 1.36
C GLY A 227 20.57 16.99 1.74
N THR A 228 20.66 16.06 0.79
CA THR A 228 20.97 14.67 1.07
C THR A 228 22.43 14.35 0.78
N ASN A 229 23.02 13.40 1.50
CA ASN A 229 24.35 12.89 1.18
C ASN A 229 24.32 11.76 0.13
N PHE A 230 23.17 11.53 -0.51
CA PHE A 230 23.02 10.50 -1.52
C PHE A 230 22.28 11.01 -2.76
N LYS A 231 22.57 10.38 -3.89
CA LYS A 231 21.88 10.57 -5.18
C LYS A 231 21.37 9.24 -5.69
N ILE A 232 20.12 9.18 -6.13
CA ILE A 232 19.50 7.99 -6.72
C ILE A 232 19.20 8.31 -8.17
N GLU A 233 19.71 7.49 -9.08
CA GLU A 233 19.48 7.56 -10.52
C GLU A 233 18.83 6.27 -11.00
N HIS A 234 17.69 6.38 -11.67
CA HIS A 234 17.03 5.29 -12.36
C HIS A 234 17.49 5.27 -13.81
N THR A 235 18.15 4.20 -14.20
CA THR A 235 18.67 4.04 -15.56
C THR A 235 17.61 3.46 -16.49
N THR A 236 17.77 3.65 -17.78
CA THR A 236 16.80 3.19 -18.80
C THR A 236 16.70 1.67 -18.92
N ASP A 237 17.70 0.94 -18.46
CA ASP A 237 17.77 -0.53 -18.38
C ASP A 237 17.14 -1.10 -17.09
N GLY A 238 16.50 -0.24 -16.27
CA GLY A 238 15.81 -0.64 -15.05
C GLY A 238 16.70 -0.77 -13.81
N ASN A 239 18.00 -0.47 -13.92
CA ASN A 239 18.90 -0.48 -12.77
C ASN A 239 18.77 0.79 -11.93
N ILE A 240 19.10 0.69 -10.64
CA ILE A 240 19.18 1.81 -9.71
C ILE A 240 20.65 2.04 -9.33
N LYS A 241 21.14 3.24 -9.55
CA LYS A 241 22.46 3.68 -9.10
C LYS A 241 22.30 4.57 -7.89
N ILE A 242 23.01 4.25 -6.81
CA ILE A 242 23.04 5.05 -5.58
C ILE A 242 24.47 5.56 -5.40
N GLY A 243 24.63 6.87 -5.52
CA GLY A 243 25.86 7.56 -5.14
C GLY A 243 25.73 8.07 -3.71
N ILE A 244 26.70 7.80 -2.85
CA ILE A 244 26.74 8.28 -1.45
C ILE A 244 28.00 9.09 -1.26
N THR A 245 27.85 10.31 -0.72
CA THR A 245 28.96 11.18 -0.34
C THR A 245 29.15 11.08 1.16
N LEU A 246 30.35 10.71 1.59
CA LEU A 246 30.74 10.57 2.99
C LEU A 246 31.77 11.63 3.36
N THR A 247 31.73 12.10 4.60
CA THR A 247 32.78 12.89 5.22
C THR A 247 33.97 11.99 5.62
N ASP A 248 35.15 12.56 5.85
CA ASP A 248 36.34 11.81 6.28
C ASP A 248 36.09 11.03 7.60
N ALA A 249 35.30 11.59 8.50
CA ALA A 249 34.90 10.93 9.75
C ALA A 249 34.02 9.71 9.49
N GLU A 250 33.03 9.84 8.60
CA GLU A 250 32.11 8.73 8.21
C GLU A 250 32.86 7.66 7.44
N ILE A 251 33.83 8.01 6.60
CA ILE A 251 34.70 7.04 5.92
C ILE A 251 35.50 6.23 6.95
N SER A 252 36.07 6.89 7.95
CA SER A 252 36.85 6.23 9.00
C SER A 252 35.97 5.28 9.84
N GLU A 253 34.76 5.70 10.16
CA GLU A 253 33.76 4.85 10.86
C GLU A 253 33.34 3.67 10.00
N PHE A 254 33.03 3.89 8.73
CA PHE A 254 32.65 2.86 7.77
C PHE A 254 33.74 1.78 7.63
N GLU A 255 35.03 2.19 7.49
CA GLU A 255 36.16 1.25 7.39
C GLU A 255 36.34 0.44 8.66
N ARG A 256 36.17 1.06 9.83
CA ARG A 256 36.22 0.38 11.13
C ARG A 256 35.10 -0.66 11.25
N ASP A 257 33.86 -0.28 10.96
CA ASP A 257 32.69 -1.16 11.06
C ASP A 257 32.76 -2.30 10.06
N LYS A 258 33.23 -2.06 8.83
CA LYS A 258 33.50 -3.08 7.83
C LYS A 258 34.51 -4.13 8.32
N LYS A 259 35.58 -3.72 8.99
CA LYS A 259 36.59 -4.63 9.56
C LYS A 259 36.00 -5.49 10.68
N ILE A 260 35.10 -4.92 11.50
CA ILE A 260 34.53 -5.61 12.68
C ILE A 260 33.38 -6.54 12.26
N THR A 261 32.49 -6.08 11.41
CA THR A 261 31.21 -6.77 11.12
C THR A 261 31.19 -7.50 9.79
N GLY A 262 32.11 -7.19 8.87
CA GLY A 262 32.10 -7.68 7.49
C GLY A 262 30.94 -7.11 6.64
N LYS A 263 30.14 -6.18 7.19
CA LYS A 263 28.97 -5.58 6.52
C LYS A 263 29.33 -4.20 5.98
N LEU A 264 28.70 -3.85 4.84
CA LEU A 264 28.77 -2.51 4.30
C LEU A 264 27.55 -1.73 4.80
N CYS A 265 27.78 -0.77 5.69
CA CYS A 265 26.74 0.06 6.28
C CYS A 265 27.04 1.53 5.92
N PHE A 266 26.16 2.16 5.15
CA PHE A 266 26.32 3.55 4.72
C PHE A 266 25.31 4.44 5.42
N PRO A 267 25.74 5.51 6.11
CA PRO A 267 24.83 6.48 6.69
C PRO A 267 24.13 7.27 5.57
N LEU A 268 22.80 7.37 5.69
CA LEU A 268 21.98 8.19 4.81
C LEU A 268 21.44 9.39 5.59
N HIS A 269 21.65 10.56 5.04
CA HIS A 269 21.17 11.82 5.59
C HIS A 269 20.12 12.41 4.64
N VAL A 270 18.92 12.67 5.16
CA VAL A 270 17.83 13.32 4.43
C VAL A 270 17.45 14.58 5.17
N ASN A 271 17.85 15.75 4.68
CA ASN A 271 17.50 17.03 5.27
C ASN A 271 16.07 17.41 4.86
N GLN A 272 15.09 16.84 5.54
CA GLN A 272 13.68 17.11 5.33
C GLN A 272 13.02 17.39 6.69
N LYS A 273 12.26 18.49 6.71
CA LYS A 273 11.51 18.87 7.91
C LYS A 273 10.27 18.03 8.06
N PHE A 274 10.07 17.45 9.25
CA PHE A 274 8.87 16.73 9.60
C PHE A 274 8.70 16.70 11.12
N ARG A 275 7.45 16.50 11.57
CA ARG A 275 7.13 16.19 12.97
C ARG A 275 6.77 14.71 13.07
N PRO A 276 7.39 13.93 13.96
CA PRO A 276 7.04 12.52 14.13
C PRO A 276 5.55 12.30 14.39
N VAL A 277 4.92 13.12 15.24
CA VAL A 277 3.48 13.01 15.52
C VAL A 277 2.61 13.19 14.27
N ASN A 278 3.04 14.01 13.30
CA ASN A 278 2.32 14.19 12.05
C ASN A 278 2.40 12.95 11.14
N VAL A 279 3.49 12.17 11.22
CA VAL A 279 3.56 10.86 10.55
C VAL A 279 2.48 9.93 11.10
N TYR A 280 2.32 9.88 12.44
CA TYR A 280 1.29 9.07 13.08
C TYR A 280 -0.12 9.54 12.69
N LYS A 281 -0.37 10.86 12.78
CA LYS A 281 -1.65 11.46 12.39
C LYS A 281 -1.99 11.14 10.92
N ALA A 282 -1.02 11.18 10.02
CA ALA A 282 -1.23 10.81 8.61
C ALA A 282 -1.61 9.33 8.46
N LEU A 283 -0.94 8.42 9.18
CA LEU A 283 -1.32 7.01 9.18
C LEU A 283 -2.77 6.82 9.66
N CYS A 284 -3.20 7.52 10.72
CA CYS A 284 -4.59 7.51 11.18
C CYS A 284 -5.55 8.06 10.12
N LYS A 285 -5.23 9.20 9.49
CA LYS A 285 -6.03 9.77 8.39
C LYS A 285 -6.23 8.76 7.28
N TYR A 286 -5.20 8.00 6.90
CA TYR A 286 -5.28 7.02 5.83
C TYR A 286 -6.25 5.89 6.14
N VAL A 287 -6.21 5.31 7.34
CA VAL A 287 -7.13 4.22 7.70
C VAL A 287 -8.55 4.72 7.94
N LEU A 288 -8.73 5.92 8.47
CA LEU A 288 -10.06 6.52 8.58
C LEU A 288 -10.66 6.83 7.20
N GLY A 289 -9.83 7.12 6.23
CA GLY A 289 -10.26 7.41 4.85
C GLY A 289 -10.91 6.23 4.13
N ILE A 290 -10.71 4.98 4.58
CA ILE A 290 -11.34 3.79 3.98
C ILE A 290 -12.63 3.36 4.69
N LEU A 291 -13.03 4.01 5.77
CA LEU A 291 -14.26 3.72 6.48
C LEU A 291 -15.47 4.25 5.71
N ASP A 292 -16.59 3.57 5.84
CA ASP A 292 -17.88 4.15 5.48
C ASP A 292 -18.24 5.26 6.46
N ASP A 293 -19.07 6.22 6.03
CA ASP A 293 -19.38 7.41 6.84
C ASP A 293 -20.06 7.04 8.17
N ASP A 294 -20.84 5.95 8.22
CA ASP A 294 -21.51 5.44 9.43
C ASP A 294 -20.50 4.87 10.46
N ASP A 295 -19.32 4.48 10.04
CA ASP A 295 -18.28 3.93 10.90
C ASP A 295 -17.38 5.01 11.55
N MET A 296 -17.56 6.27 11.17
CA MET A 296 -16.67 7.37 11.58
C MET A 296 -16.89 7.86 13.01
N ALA A 297 -18.12 7.73 13.54
CA ALA A 297 -18.50 8.34 14.82
C ALA A 297 -17.57 8.01 16.01
N PRO A 298 -17.09 6.76 16.22
CA PRO A 298 -16.18 6.44 17.33
C PRO A 298 -14.81 7.12 17.23
N PHE A 299 -14.43 7.64 16.07
CA PHE A 299 -13.11 8.24 15.81
C PHE A 299 -13.10 9.76 15.90
N GLN A 300 -14.15 10.41 16.44
CA GLN A 300 -14.19 11.87 16.55
C GLN A 300 -13.00 12.41 17.35
N SER A 301 -12.65 11.77 18.47
CA SER A 301 -11.48 12.20 19.26
C SER A 301 -10.15 12.05 18.49
N THR A 302 -10.04 11.05 17.62
CA THR A 302 -8.88 10.91 16.70
C THR A 302 -8.85 12.06 15.70
N ILE A 303 -9.99 12.46 15.14
CA ILE A 303 -10.10 13.58 14.21
C ILE A 303 -9.71 14.89 14.91
N ASP A 304 -10.25 15.13 16.11
CA ASP A 304 -9.95 16.32 16.90
C ASP A 304 -8.46 16.38 17.28
N TRP A 305 -7.85 15.24 17.56
CA TRP A 305 -6.40 15.16 17.78
C TRP A 305 -5.60 15.42 16.51
N MET A 306 -6.02 14.90 15.37
CA MET A 306 -5.37 15.19 14.07
C MET A 306 -5.41 16.68 13.75
N ASP A 307 -6.52 17.34 14.04
CA ASP A 307 -6.75 18.76 13.83
C ASP A 307 -6.07 19.66 14.89
N GLY A 308 -5.52 19.08 15.94
CA GLY A 308 -4.87 19.80 17.04
C GLY A 308 -5.83 20.39 18.08
N ASN A 309 -7.11 20.04 18.01
CA ASN A 309 -8.15 20.48 18.96
C ASN A 309 -8.17 19.64 20.25
N LEU A 310 -7.58 18.46 20.21
CA LEU A 310 -7.49 17.53 21.34
C LEU A 310 -6.03 17.06 21.48
N GLN A 311 -5.63 16.77 22.73
CA GLN A 311 -4.37 16.08 23.03
C GLN A 311 -4.68 14.66 23.49
N ILE A 312 -4.09 13.68 22.83
CA ILE A 312 -4.09 12.27 23.27
C ILE A 312 -2.68 11.93 23.76
N SER A 313 -2.55 11.61 25.04
CA SER A 313 -1.26 11.28 25.66
C SER A 313 -1.47 10.29 26.80
N PRO A 314 -0.66 9.24 26.89
CA PRO A 314 0.43 8.88 25.97
C PRO A 314 -0.08 8.36 24.64
N LEU A 315 0.74 8.50 23.58
CA LEU A 315 0.47 7.83 22.31
C LEU A 315 1.15 6.44 22.29
N PRO A 316 0.47 5.40 21.74
CA PRO A 316 1.10 4.10 21.59
C PRO A 316 2.22 4.14 20.55
N LYS A 317 3.24 3.27 20.70
CA LYS A 317 4.27 3.09 19.69
C LYS A 317 3.65 2.48 18.42
N VAL A 318 4.28 2.73 17.29
CA VAL A 318 3.92 2.18 15.97
C VAL A 318 4.86 1.03 15.65
N ALA A 319 4.33 -0.12 15.30
CA ALA A 319 5.12 -1.22 14.79
C ALA A 319 5.43 -0.98 13.30
N VAL A 320 6.70 -1.09 12.94
CA VAL A 320 7.21 -0.86 11.58
C VAL A 320 7.97 -2.11 11.14
N LEU A 321 7.65 -2.60 9.95
CA LEU A 321 8.40 -3.65 9.27
C LEU A 321 9.00 -3.06 7.99
N PHE A 322 10.33 -3.10 7.90
CA PHE A 322 11.08 -2.63 6.73
C PHE A 322 12.47 -3.29 6.67
N PRO A 323 12.90 -3.84 5.53
CA PRO A 323 12.05 -4.12 4.38
C PRO A 323 11.07 -5.29 4.67
N THR A 324 9.93 -5.30 3.99
CA THR A 324 9.05 -6.46 3.93
C THR A 324 9.64 -7.52 2.99
N ASN A 325 9.13 -8.73 3.04
CA ASN A 325 9.47 -9.79 2.09
C ASN A 325 8.65 -9.74 0.80
N PHE A 326 7.83 -8.71 0.62
CA PHE A 326 7.02 -8.44 -0.56
C PHE A 326 7.18 -6.97 -0.98
N HIS A 327 6.92 -6.68 -2.25
CA HIS A 327 6.84 -5.32 -2.78
C HIS A 327 5.42 -5.04 -3.27
N LEU A 328 4.88 -3.88 -2.90
CA LEU A 328 3.56 -3.43 -3.36
C LEU A 328 3.70 -2.27 -4.34
N ASN A 329 3.25 -2.45 -5.57
CA ASN A 329 3.16 -1.38 -6.56
C ASN A 329 2.10 -0.33 -6.21
N ASN A 330 1.07 -0.74 -5.46
CA ASN A 330 0.01 0.12 -4.96
C ASN A 330 -0.14 -0.05 -3.45
N PRO A 331 -0.42 1.04 -2.71
CA PRO A 331 -0.66 0.94 -1.28
C PRO A 331 -1.84 0.04 -0.93
N ARG A 332 -1.74 -0.62 0.22
CA ARG A 332 -2.80 -1.39 0.86
C ARG A 332 -3.07 -0.80 2.23
N ILE A 333 -4.34 -0.59 2.53
CA ILE A 333 -4.78 -0.03 3.81
C ILE A 333 -5.76 -0.98 4.44
N SER A 334 -5.60 -1.22 5.72
CA SER A 334 -6.56 -2.02 6.49
C SER A 334 -6.81 -1.37 7.84
N ILE A 335 -8.02 -1.55 8.35
CA ILE A 335 -8.38 -1.21 9.71
C ILE A 335 -9.16 -2.37 10.32
N LEU A 336 -8.82 -2.70 11.55
CA LEU A 336 -9.52 -3.64 12.40
C LEU A 336 -10.30 -2.83 13.44
N ILE A 337 -11.61 -3.06 13.53
CA ILE A 337 -12.48 -2.42 14.49
C ILE A 337 -13.03 -3.51 15.42
N ARG A 338 -12.80 -3.38 16.72
CA ARG A 338 -13.19 -4.36 17.71
C ARG A 338 -14.71 -4.53 17.75
N THR A 339 -15.14 -5.79 17.68
CA THR A 339 -16.56 -6.18 17.77
C THR A 339 -16.89 -6.93 19.05
N SER A 340 -15.86 -7.32 19.81
CA SER A 340 -16.00 -8.02 21.10
C SER A 340 -15.78 -7.10 22.28
N GLU A 341 -16.32 -7.47 23.44
CA GLU A 341 -16.10 -6.76 24.72
C GLU A 341 -14.74 -7.11 25.37
N GLN A 342 -13.76 -7.53 24.58
CA GLN A 342 -12.42 -7.84 25.11
C GLN A 342 -11.69 -6.57 25.53
N GLU A 343 -11.65 -6.33 26.84
CA GLU A 343 -11.07 -5.14 27.45
C GLU A 343 -9.52 -5.05 27.33
N GLU A 344 -8.86 -6.14 26.92
CA GLU A 344 -7.39 -6.20 26.84
C GLU A 344 -6.81 -5.78 25.47
N LEU A 345 -7.67 -5.56 24.48
CA LEU A 345 -7.26 -5.21 23.12
C LEU A 345 -7.77 -3.83 22.73
N PRO A 346 -6.99 -3.05 21.94
CA PRO A 346 -7.40 -1.69 21.53
C PRO A 346 -8.68 -1.71 20.71
N TYR A 347 -9.42 -0.60 20.72
CA TYR A 347 -10.64 -0.45 19.93
C TYR A 347 -10.37 -0.64 18.43
N SER A 348 -9.28 -0.07 17.93
CA SER A 348 -8.95 -0.22 16.52
C SER A 348 -7.45 -0.28 16.25
N ILE A 349 -7.09 -1.05 15.23
CA ILE A 349 -5.72 -1.23 14.77
C ILE A 349 -5.67 -0.93 13.28
N GLY A 350 -4.80 0.01 12.88
CA GLY A 350 -4.52 0.37 11.51
C GLY A 350 -3.34 -0.40 10.95
N ILE A 351 -3.41 -0.75 9.66
CA ILE A 351 -2.31 -1.31 8.90
C ILE A 351 -2.19 -0.52 7.60
N VAL A 352 -1.01 0.02 7.34
CA VAL A 352 -0.71 0.74 6.10
C VAL A 352 0.55 0.15 5.49
N GLU A 353 0.43 -0.27 4.25
CA GLU A 353 1.51 -0.92 3.51
C GLU A 353 1.70 -0.25 2.16
N PHE A 354 2.92 0.06 1.80
CA PHE A 354 3.29 0.57 0.48
C PHE A 354 4.74 0.23 0.17
N THR A 355 5.04 -0.04 -1.06
CA THR A 355 6.34 -0.56 -1.50
C THR A 355 6.73 -1.81 -0.69
N ASP A 356 7.79 -1.75 0.10
CA ASP A 356 8.29 -2.80 0.99
C ASP A 356 8.35 -2.34 2.45
N ILE A 357 7.46 -1.44 2.84
CA ILE A 357 7.27 -1.00 4.22
C ILE A 357 5.84 -1.27 4.68
N ALA A 358 5.70 -1.73 5.91
CA ALA A 358 4.41 -1.95 6.58
C ALA A 358 4.40 -1.28 7.95
N TYR A 359 3.30 -0.64 8.26
CA TYR A 359 2.97 -0.04 9.55
C TYR A 359 1.80 -0.78 10.16
N CYS A 360 1.92 -1.18 11.42
CA CYS A 360 0.81 -1.64 12.24
C CYS A 360 0.74 -0.74 13.48
N PHE A 361 -0.40 -0.13 13.73
CA PHE A 361 -0.53 0.89 14.78
C PHE A 361 -1.94 0.89 15.37
N ILE A 362 -2.04 1.36 16.60
CA ILE A 362 -3.33 1.59 17.24
C ILE A 362 -3.86 2.93 16.75
N VAL A 363 -5.13 2.99 16.33
CA VAL A 363 -5.79 4.27 16.04
C VAL A 363 -6.27 4.82 17.38
N PRO A 364 -5.62 5.88 17.94
CA PRO A 364 -5.88 6.29 19.31
C PRO A 364 -7.23 7.00 19.40
N ILE A 365 -8.05 6.59 20.36
CA ILE A 365 -9.27 7.26 20.77
C ILE A 365 -9.15 7.67 22.25
N GLN A 366 -9.82 8.75 22.64
CA GLN A 366 -9.65 9.32 23.98
C GLN A 366 -10.06 8.35 25.10
N ASP A 367 -11.16 7.63 24.89
CA ASP A 367 -11.78 6.76 25.91
C ASP A 367 -11.55 5.27 25.57
N ASP A 368 -10.40 4.93 24.97
CA ASP A 368 -10.08 3.51 24.79
C ASP A 368 -9.81 2.86 26.15
N ILE A 369 -10.30 1.65 26.31
CA ILE A 369 -10.19 0.89 27.56
C ILE A 369 -8.75 0.40 27.85
N VAL A 370 -7.88 0.38 26.83
CA VAL A 370 -6.49 -0.05 27.00
C VAL A 370 -5.58 1.12 27.38
N ASN A 371 -4.64 0.84 28.26
CA ASN A 371 -3.60 1.81 28.60
C ASN A 371 -2.50 1.82 27.53
N TYR A 372 -2.38 2.91 26.76
CA TYR A 372 -1.39 3.05 25.69
C TYR A 372 0.06 3.10 26.18
N SER A 373 0.31 3.37 27.46
CA SER A 373 1.65 3.30 28.06
C SER A 373 2.05 1.90 28.52
N ASP A 374 1.16 0.91 28.44
CA ASP A 374 1.45 -0.45 28.85
C ASP A 374 2.43 -1.11 27.88
N GLU A 375 3.60 -1.47 28.39
CA GLU A 375 4.67 -2.12 27.62
C GLU A 375 4.26 -3.51 27.10
N GLU A 376 3.32 -4.19 27.79
CA GLU A 376 2.81 -5.50 27.41
C GLU A 376 1.70 -5.45 26.34
N LEU A 377 1.19 -4.28 26.03
CA LEU A 377 0.09 -4.10 25.07
C LEU A 377 0.40 -4.75 23.71
N TRP A 378 1.59 -4.53 23.17
CA TRP A 378 2.00 -5.12 21.92
C TRP A 378 2.20 -6.64 21.99
N ASN A 379 2.56 -7.18 23.15
CA ASN A 379 2.63 -8.64 23.38
C ASN A 379 1.22 -9.25 23.40
N ARG A 380 0.23 -8.57 23.96
CA ARG A 380 -1.18 -9.01 23.92
C ARG A 380 -1.72 -8.97 22.48
N ILE A 381 -1.46 -7.89 21.75
CA ILE A 381 -1.82 -7.79 20.31
C ILE A 381 -1.20 -8.93 19.51
N ALA A 382 0.09 -9.23 19.73
CA ALA A 382 0.79 -10.30 19.02
C ALA A 382 0.23 -11.72 19.30
N LYS A 383 -0.31 -11.93 20.52
CA LYS A 383 -0.96 -13.20 20.88
C LYS A 383 -2.35 -13.34 20.25
N ALA A 384 -3.12 -12.25 20.28
CA ALA A 384 -4.50 -12.25 19.79
C ALA A 384 -4.59 -12.16 18.26
N LEU A 385 -3.68 -11.42 17.63
CA LEU A 385 -3.70 -11.08 16.22
C LEU A 385 -2.34 -11.40 15.59
N PRO A 386 -2.26 -12.36 14.66
CA PRO A 386 -1.01 -12.73 14.02
C PRO A 386 -0.53 -11.73 12.94
N ILE A 387 -1.00 -10.49 12.98
CA ILE A 387 -0.60 -9.38 12.10
C ILE A 387 0.72 -8.75 12.51
N TYR A 388 1.05 -8.77 13.80
CA TYR A 388 2.29 -8.26 14.35
C TYR A 388 3.10 -9.41 14.96
N LYS A 389 4.31 -9.63 14.47
CA LYS A 389 5.23 -10.69 14.94
C LYS A 389 6.64 -10.12 15.09
N PRO A 390 7.13 -9.86 16.30
CA PRO A 390 8.49 -9.33 16.50
C PRO A 390 9.58 -10.19 15.86
N GLN A 391 9.36 -11.54 15.81
CA GLN A 391 10.31 -12.51 15.29
C GLN A 391 10.65 -12.33 13.80
N ILE A 392 9.76 -11.72 13.02
CA ILE A 392 9.98 -11.48 11.58
C ILE A 392 10.49 -10.08 11.27
N GLY A 393 10.97 -9.35 12.27
CA GLY A 393 11.66 -8.08 12.07
C GLY A 393 10.84 -6.82 12.33
N TRP A 394 9.61 -6.93 12.82
CA TRP A 394 8.85 -5.78 13.28
C TRP A 394 9.57 -5.05 14.42
N ARG A 395 9.61 -3.73 14.36
CA ARG A 395 10.22 -2.86 15.38
C ARG A 395 9.21 -1.81 15.83
N LEU A 396 9.12 -1.60 17.15
CA LEU A 396 8.31 -0.55 17.72
C LEU A 396 9.06 0.78 17.65
N LYS A 397 8.42 1.78 17.02
CA LYS A 397 8.93 3.12 16.84
C LYS A 397 8.02 4.13 17.54
N ASP A 398 8.65 5.07 18.24
CA ASP A 398 7.95 6.17 18.87
C ASP A 398 7.79 7.33 17.89
N PHE A 399 6.55 7.73 17.64
CA PHE A 399 6.16 8.88 16.84
C PHE A 399 5.41 9.94 17.65
N SER A 400 5.51 9.92 18.99
CA SER A 400 4.74 10.83 19.85
C SER A 400 5.27 12.26 19.85
N SER A 401 6.53 12.50 19.41
CA SER A 401 7.16 13.81 19.48
C SER A 401 6.53 14.81 18.50
N ASP A 402 6.13 15.97 19.04
CA ASP A 402 5.69 17.15 18.27
C ASP A 402 6.86 18.08 17.89
N ILE A 403 8.07 17.78 18.36
CA ILE A 403 9.26 18.57 18.03
C ILE A 403 9.63 18.32 16.58
N GLN A 404 9.70 19.41 15.79
CA GLN A 404 10.14 19.32 14.40
C GLN A 404 11.56 18.79 14.34
N GLN A 405 11.76 17.79 13.50
CA GLN A 405 13.05 17.27 13.10
C GLN A 405 13.42 17.82 11.73
N ASP A 406 14.66 18.21 11.55
CA ASP A 406 15.16 18.78 10.29
C ASP A 406 15.94 17.76 9.45
N GLU A 407 16.24 16.60 10.02
CA GLU A 407 17.03 15.56 9.39
C GLU A 407 16.51 14.16 9.73
N ILE A 408 16.51 13.29 8.74
CA ILE A 408 16.30 11.85 8.93
C ILE A 408 17.64 11.16 8.73
N ARG A 409 18.12 10.46 9.76
CA ARG A 409 19.29 9.59 9.68
C ARG A 409 18.85 8.14 9.59
N SER A 410 19.40 7.43 8.64
CA SER A 410 19.16 6.00 8.44
C SER A 410 20.44 5.34 7.97
N ASN A 411 20.47 4.01 7.93
CA ASN A 411 21.59 3.24 7.43
C ASN A 411 21.17 2.37 6.27
N LEU A 412 21.90 2.43 5.17
CA LEU A 412 21.76 1.50 4.06
C LEU A 412 22.75 0.34 4.24
N ASN A 413 22.23 -0.83 4.52
CA ASN A 413 23.02 -2.02 4.77
C ASN A 413 23.06 -2.93 3.54
N PHE A 414 24.25 -3.28 3.08
CA PHE A 414 24.44 -4.29 2.04
C PHE A 414 24.93 -5.57 2.69
N VAL A 415 24.23 -6.66 2.40
CA VAL A 415 24.64 -8.00 2.78
C VAL A 415 25.17 -8.71 1.53
N GLN A 416 26.43 -9.13 1.55
CA GLN A 416 26.97 -9.93 0.48
C GLN A 416 26.29 -11.31 0.53
N ARG A 417 25.42 -11.62 -0.44
CA ARG A 417 24.94 -12.99 -0.62
C ARG A 417 26.08 -13.80 -1.22
N SER A 418 26.60 -14.79 -0.50
CA SER A 418 27.41 -15.84 -1.10
C SER A 418 26.60 -16.47 -2.23
N LYS A 419 27.15 -16.60 -3.43
CA LYS A 419 26.57 -17.45 -4.45
C LYS A 419 26.48 -18.85 -3.84
N GLN A 420 25.26 -19.29 -3.50
CA GLN A 420 25.02 -20.72 -3.36
C GLN A 420 25.21 -21.26 -4.79
N GLU A 421 26.22 -22.09 -4.95
CA GLU A 421 26.36 -22.89 -6.15
C GLU A 421 25.10 -23.73 -6.28
N ASP A 422 24.34 -23.44 -7.35
CA ASP A 422 23.28 -24.33 -7.80
C ASP A 422 23.90 -25.68 -8.11
N LYS A 423 23.67 -26.66 -7.24
CA LYS A 423 23.89 -28.08 -7.48
C LYS A 423 22.58 -28.77 -7.74
#